data_2349b25631bf3e4460e61435d5715116
#
_entry.id   2349b25631bf3e4460e61435d5715116
#
_cell.length_a   1.000
_cell.length_b   1.000
_cell.length_c   1.000
_cell.angle_alpha   90.00
_cell.angle_beta   90.00
_cell.angle_gamma   90.00
#
_symmetry.space_group_name_H-M   'P 1'
#
loop_
_entity.id
_entity.type
_entity.pdbx_description
1 polymer ?
#
loop_
_entity_poly.entity_id
_entity_poly.type
_entity_poly.pdbx_seq_one_letter_code
_entity_poly.pdbx_strand_id
1 'polypeptide(L)'
;MLTISQVTKALGGRTLFEEASLQVNRGDRIGLVGPNGAGKSTLFSLILGDAQPDEGKISLEKSATVGFLPQEHAPANDETVLELACGRGAHGSVANEMDWEIEPKAKRILAGLAFRESDFQRSTKTLSGGWVMRAHLARLLAWCRRSRIRRDSAA
;
A
#
# COMPACT_ATOMS: atom_id res chain seq x y z
N MET A 1 -10.75 -6.60 -8.74
CA MET A 1 -11.37 -5.56 -9.59
C MET A 1 -11.70 -4.37 -8.72
N LEU A 2 -11.36 -3.15 -9.15
CA LEU A 2 -11.78 -1.87 -8.56
C LEU A 2 -12.74 -1.21 -9.53
N THR A 3 -13.87 -0.71 -9.04
CA THR A 3 -14.84 0.03 -9.85
C THR A 3 -15.14 1.36 -9.16
N ILE A 4 -14.97 2.43 -9.88
CA ILE A 4 -15.34 3.80 -9.53
C ILE A 4 -16.51 4.16 -10.44
N SER A 5 -17.65 4.52 -9.87
CA SER A 5 -18.88 4.79 -10.63
C SER A 5 -19.41 6.17 -10.26
N GLN A 6 -19.41 7.07 -11.23
CA GLN A 6 -19.97 8.42 -11.17
C GLN A 6 -19.55 9.19 -9.91
N VAL A 7 -18.25 9.10 -9.57
CA VAL A 7 -17.73 9.75 -8.36
C VAL A 7 -17.58 11.24 -8.59
N THR A 8 -18.25 12.01 -7.74
CA THR A 8 -18.08 13.45 -7.61
C THR A 8 -17.38 13.75 -6.29
N LYS A 9 -16.40 14.63 -6.30
CA LYS A 9 -15.70 15.09 -5.11
C LYS A 9 -15.28 16.56 -5.25
N ALA A 10 -15.73 17.36 -4.30
CA ALA A 10 -15.29 18.73 -4.11
C ALA A 10 -14.43 18.86 -2.85
N LEU A 11 -13.48 19.77 -2.85
CA LEU A 11 -12.64 20.10 -1.71
C LEU A 11 -12.39 21.62 -1.68
N GLY A 12 -12.71 22.26 -0.55
CA GLY A 12 -12.52 23.70 -0.38
C GLY A 12 -13.24 24.55 -1.43
N GLY A 13 -14.44 24.15 -1.84
CA GLY A 13 -15.25 24.86 -2.84
C GLY A 13 -14.82 24.60 -4.31
N ARG A 14 -13.81 23.77 -4.54
CA ARG A 14 -13.35 23.38 -5.87
C ARG A 14 -13.73 21.94 -6.18
N THR A 15 -14.42 21.70 -7.29
CA THR A 15 -14.67 20.36 -7.80
C THR A 15 -13.37 19.75 -8.33
N LEU A 16 -13.00 18.59 -7.79
CA LEU A 16 -11.83 17.81 -8.21
C LEU A 16 -12.21 16.76 -9.25
N PHE A 17 -13.35 16.11 -9.02
CA PHE A 17 -13.92 15.08 -9.91
C PHE A 17 -15.41 15.34 -10.06
N GLU A 18 -15.93 15.16 -11.26
CA GLU A 18 -17.34 15.26 -11.59
C GLU A 18 -17.72 14.02 -12.40
N GLU A 19 -18.65 13.23 -11.88
CA GLU A 19 -19.14 11.97 -12.47
C GLU A 19 -18.04 11.02 -12.97
N ALA A 20 -16.88 11.04 -12.32
CA ALA A 20 -15.73 10.25 -12.73
C ALA A 20 -16.01 8.75 -12.63
N SER A 21 -15.76 8.03 -13.70
CA SER A 21 -15.93 6.58 -13.74
C SER A 21 -14.69 5.89 -14.26
N LEU A 22 -14.26 4.82 -13.57
CA LEU A 22 -13.08 4.04 -13.92
C LEU A 22 -13.27 2.61 -13.47
N GLN A 23 -12.89 1.68 -14.31
CA GLN A 23 -12.81 0.26 -13.98
C GLN A 23 -11.38 -0.23 -14.13
N VAL A 24 -10.85 -0.87 -13.07
CA VAL A 24 -9.52 -1.49 -13.06
C VAL A 24 -9.70 -2.99 -12.89
N ASN A 25 -9.28 -3.73 -13.89
CA ASN A 25 -9.35 -5.19 -13.89
C ASN A 25 -8.07 -5.81 -13.34
N ARG A 26 -8.11 -7.10 -13.12
CA ARG A 26 -6.95 -7.84 -12.65
C ARG A 26 -5.87 -7.87 -13.74
N GLY A 27 -4.67 -7.41 -13.37
CA GLY A 27 -3.53 -7.34 -14.28
C GLY A 27 -3.35 -6.00 -14.97
N ASP A 28 -4.33 -5.10 -14.88
CA ASP A 28 -4.21 -3.76 -15.44
C ASP A 28 -3.08 -2.98 -14.74
N ARG A 29 -2.44 -2.12 -15.51
CA ARG A 29 -1.44 -1.14 -15.04
C ARG A 29 -1.88 0.23 -15.51
N ILE A 30 -2.28 1.07 -14.56
CA ILE A 30 -2.84 2.39 -14.86
C ILE A 30 -1.90 3.45 -14.31
N GLY A 31 -1.57 4.43 -15.16
CA GLY A 31 -0.86 5.65 -14.77
C GLY A 31 -1.85 6.80 -14.57
N LEU A 32 -1.83 7.41 -13.39
CA LEU A 32 -2.60 8.62 -13.10
C LEU A 32 -1.71 9.84 -13.27
N VAL A 33 -1.96 10.63 -14.31
CA VAL A 33 -1.17 11.80 -14.69
C VAL A 33 -2.00 13.08 -14.54
N GLY A 34 -1.36 14.15 -14.09
CA GLY A 34 -2.00 15.45 -13.96
C GLY A 34 -1.14 16.43 -13.14
N PRO A 35 -1.44 17.72 -13.17
CA PRO A 35 -0.71 18.74 -12.42
C PRO A 35 -0.85 18.55 -10.91
N ASN A 36 -0.02 19.26 -10.13
CA ASN A 36 -0.17 19.28 -8.68
C ASN A 36 -1.52 19.93 -8.33
N GLY A 37 -2.19 19.39 -7.30
CA GLY A 37 -3.53 19.84 -6.92
C GLY A 37 -4.69 19.33 -7.80
N ALA A 38 -4.42 18.45 -8.79
CA ALA A 38 -5.48 17.87 -9.64
C ALA A 38 -6.32 16.79 -8.92
N GLY A 39 -6.09 16.53 -7.64
CA GLY A 39 -6.87 15.54 -6.88
C GLY A 39 -6.30 14.12 -6.89
N LYS A 40 -5.08 13.88 -7.42
CA LYS A 40 -4.51 12.52 -7.47
C LYS A 40 -4.45 11.85 -6.10
N SER A 41 -3.95 12.55 -5.08
CA SER A 41 -3.89 12.03 -3.70
C SER A 41 -5.28 11.84 -3.11
N THR A 42 -6.23 12.73 -3.43
CA THR A 42 -7.63 12.61 -3.01
C THR A 42 -8.28 11.36 -3.59
N LEU A 43 -8.00 11.03 -4.85
CA LEU A 43 -8.50 9.80 -5.46
C LEU A 43 -7.97 8.56 -4.73
N PHE A 44 -6.69 8.54 -4.35
CA PHE A 44 -6.14 7.44 -3.55
C PHE A 44 -6.79 7.35 -2.18
N SER A 45 -7.01 8.48 -1.48
CA SER A 45 -7.71 8.50 -0.19
C SER A 45 -9.15 7.97 -0.32
N LEU A 46 -9.85 8.27 -1.41
CA LEU A 46 -11.17 7.72 -1.69
C LEU A 46 -11.12 6.20 -1.92
N ILE A 47 -10.13 5.70 -2.65
CA ILE A 47 -9.94 4.26 -2.92
C ILE A 47 -9.58 3.49 -1.64
N LEU A 48 -8.79 4.10 -0.75
CA LEU A 48 -8.38 3.52 0.53
C LEU A 48 -9.52 3.55 1.57
N GLY A 49 -10.53 4.39 1.36
CA GLY A 49 -11.63 4.59 2.31
C GLY A 49 -11.33 5.62 3.40
N ASP A 50 -10.18 6.33 3.31
CA ASP A 50 -9.81 7.41 4.23
C ASP A 50 -10.68 8.65 4.03
N ALA A 51 -11.29 8.79 2.85
CA ALA A 51 -12.26 9.82 2.51
C ALA A 51 -13.49 9.20 1.85
N GLN A 52 -14.62 9.92 1.90
CA GLN A 52 -15.84 9.52 1.21
C GLN A 52 -16.07 10.41 -0.02
N PRO A 53 -16.58 9.86 -1.13
CA PRO A 53 -17.06 10.67 -2.24
C PRO A 53 -18.31 11.46 -1.83
N ASP A 54 -18.55 12.60 -2.46
CA ASP A 54 -19.76 13.39 -2.22
C ASP A 54 -20.95 12.76 -2.95
N GLU A 55 -20.69 12.19 -4.14
CA GLU A 55 -21.65 11.40 -4.92
C GLU A 55 -20.94 10.21 -5.57
N GLY A 56 -21.72 9.23 -6.00
CA GLY A 56 -21.22 8.04 -6.66
C GLY A 56 -20.71 6.97 -5.69
N LYS A 57 -19.97 6.00 -6.20
CA LYS A 57 -19.54 4.85 -5.41
C LYS A 57 -18.19 4.30 -5.86
N ILE A 58 -17.39 3.90 -4.88
CA ILE A 58 -16.17 3.13 -5.10
C ILE A 58 -16.38 1.74 -4.52
N SER A 59 -16.11 0.71 -5.31
CA SER A 59 -16.23 -0.68 -4.89
C SER A 59 -14.96 -1.47 -5.23
N LEU A 60 -14.49 -2.18 -4.23
CA LEU A 60 -13.42 -3.16 -4.34
C LEU A 60 -14.00 -4.57 -4.26
N GLU A 61 -13.50 -5.47 -5.09
CA GLU A 61 -13.82 -6.89 -4.98
C GLU A 61 -13.48 -7.40 -3.58
N LYS A 62 -14.42 -8.12 -2.93
CA LYS A 62 -14.27 -8.60 -1.53
C LYS A 62 -12.99 -9.38 -1.26
N SER A 63 -12.41 -9.99 -2.29
CA SER A 63 -11.16 -10.75 -2.20
C SER A 63 -9.90 -9.91 -2.54
N ALA A 64 -10.05 -8.63 -2.86
CA ALA A 64 -8.93 -7.77 -3.20
C ALA A 64 -8.27 -7.24 -1.92
N THR A 65 -6.95 -7.28 -1.92
CA THR A 65 -6.12 -6.62 -0.90
C THR A 65 -5.50 -5.38 -1.51
N VAL A 66 -5.65 -4.24 -0.86
CA VAL A 66 -5.04 -2.98 -1.30
C VAL A 66 -3.73 -2.78 -0.55
N GLY A 67 -2.67 -2.51 -1.30
CA GLY A 67 -1.41 -2.03 -0.76
C GLY A 67 -1.16 -0.62 -1.25
N PHE A 68 -0.85 0.30 -0.35
CA PHE A 68 -0.55 1.69 -0.66
C PHE A 68 0.87 2.05 -0.25
N LEU A 69 1.58 2.71 -1.17
CA LEU A 69 2.90 3.26 -0.91
C LEU A 69 2.80 4.78 -0.99
N PRO A 70 2.80 5.48 0.15
CA PRO A 70 2.71 6.94 0.16
C PRO A 70 3.97 7.56 -0.45
N GLN A 71 3.82 8.73 -1.06
CA GLN A 71 4.93 9.48 -1.64
C GLN A 71 5.81 10.12 -0.55
N GLU A 72 5.19 10.56 0.54
CA GLU A 72 5.87 11.08 1.72
C GLU A 72 5.77 10.06 2.85
N HIS A 73 6.86 9.89 3.58
CA HIS A 73 6.90 8.94 4.69
C HIS A 73 6.45 9.61 5.97
N ALA A 74 5.63 8.92 6.73
CA ALA A 74 5.56 9.18 8.16
C ALA A 74 6.99 9.09 8.74
N PRO A 75 7.33 9.94 9.74
CA PRO A 75 8.63 9.85 10.39
C PRO A 75 8.91 8.41 10.78
N ALA A 76 10.12 7.94 10.47
CA ALA A 76 10.53 6.57 10.75
C ALA A 76 10.36 6.30 12.26
N ASN A 77 9.62 5.27 12.59
CA ASN A 77 9.49 4.79 13.97
C ASN A 77 10.79 4.11 14.41
N ASP A 78 10.93 3.80 15.71
CA ASP A 78 12.07 3.04 16.25
C ASP A 78 12.03 1.55 15.86
N GLU A 79 11.55 1.24 14.67
CA GLU A 79 11.51 -0.11 14.13
C GLU A 79 12.73 -0.38 13.26
N THR A 80 13.15 -1.63 13.22
CA THR A 80 14.22 -2.08 12.33
C THR A 80 13.69 -2.25 10.90
N VAL A 81 14.60 -2.29 9.92
CA VAL A 81 14.26 -2.56 8.52
C VAL A 81 13.47 -3.87 8.38
N LEU A 82 13.86 -4.90 9.12
CA LEU A 82 13.19 -6.20 9.05
C LEU A 82 11.80 -6.15 9.69
N GLU A 83 11.65 -5.51 10.84
CA GLU A 83 10.35 -5.32 11.49
C GLU A 83 9.38 -4.55 10.59
N LEU A 84 9.84 -3.46 9.96
CA LEU A 84 9.05 -2.71 8.98
C LEU A 84 8.62 -3.60 7.81
N ALA A 85 9.55 -4.38 7.24
CA ALA A 85 9.25 -5.26 6.12
C ALA A 85 8.31 -6.42 6.51
N CYS A 86 8.37 -6.88 7.76
CA CYS A 86 7.44 -7.87 8.31
C CYS A 86 6.09 -7.27 8.73
N GLY A 87 5.93 -5.93 8.74
CA GLY A 87 4.71 -5.27 9.19
C GLY A 87 4.49 -5.33 10.70
N ARG A 88 5.55 -5.51 11.49
CA ARG A 88 5.51 -5.57 12.96
C ARG A 88 5.54 -4.20 13.63
N GLY A 89 5.71 -3.11 12.86
CA GLY A 89 5.75 -1.74 13.36
C GLY A 89 4.39 -1.20 13.80
N ALA A 90 4.40 -0.02 14.44
CA ALA A 90 3.33 0.60 15.23
C ALA A 90 1.96 0.83 14.54
N HIS A 91 1.81 0.56 13.26
CA HIS A 91 0.54 0.66 12.55
C HIS A 91 -0.07 -0.71 12.27
N GLY A 92 -0.74 -1.26 13.30
CA GLY A 92 -1.65 -2.38 13.17
C GLY A 92 -0.93 -3.73 13.09
N SER A 93 -0.53 -4.19 14.23
CA SER A 93 -0.20 -5.58 14.44
C SER A 93 -1.42 -6.47 14.16
N VAL A 94 -1.43 -7.09 13.01
CA VAL A 94 -2.06 -8.41 12.91
C VAL A 94 -0.94 -9.41 13.15
N ALA A 95 -0.45 -9.45 14.37
CA ALA A 95 0.35 -10.56 14.88
C ALA A 95 -0.61 -11.77 15.00
N ASN A 96 -0.85 -12.44 13.90
CA ASN A 96 -1.43 -13.77 13.91
C ASN A 96 -0.29 -14.80 13.95
N GLU A 97 -0.51 -15.90 14.65
CA GLU A 97 0.41 -17.01 14.92
C GLU A 97 1.06 -17.68 13.68
N MET A 98 0.92 -17.11 12.48
CA MET A 98 1.54 -17.55 11.23
C MET A 98 2.68 -16.66 10.75
N ASP A 99 3.30 -15.87 11.61
CA ASP A 99 4.34 -14.89 11.20
C ASP A 99 5.70 -15.52 10.86
N TRP A 100 5.88 -16.82 11.11
CA TRP A 100 7.12 -17.53 10.79
C TRP A 100 7.44 -17.59 9.29
N GLU A 101 6.43 -17.51 8.41
CA GLU A 101 6.64 -17.51 6.95
C GLU A 101 6.96 -16.12 6.38
N ILE A 102 6.57 -15.05 7.07
CA ILE A 102 6.76 -13.68 6.57
C ILE A 102 8.22 -13.28 6.64
N GLU A 103 8.92 -13.61 7.71
CA GLU A 103 10.29 -13.17 7.92
C GLU A 103 11.28 -13.69 6.86
N PRO A 104 11.33 -14.99 6.52
CA PRO A 104 12.19 -15.47 5.44
C PRO A 104 11.86 -14.83 4.09
N LYS A 105 10.59 -14.58 3.84
CA LYS A 105 10.12 -13.92 2.62
C LYS A 105 10.53 -12.45 2.58
N ALA A 106 10.36 -11.73 3.68
CA ALA A 106 10.77 -10.34 3.81
C ALA A 106 12.29 -10.19 3.60
N LYS A 107 13.09 -11.05 4.24
CA LYS A 107 14.56 -11.08 4.05
C LYS A 107 14.96 -11.26 2.59
N ARG A 108 14.32 -12.20 1.88
CA ARG A 108 14.58 -12.42 0.45
C ARG A 108 14.20 -11.22 -0.42
N ILE A 109 13.08 -10.57 -0.10
CA ILE A 109 12.63 -9.37 -0.83
C ILE A 109 13.56 -8.20 -0.53
N LEU A 110 13.95 -7.99 0.73
CA LEU A 110 14.91 -6.96 1.12
C LEU A 110 16.25 -7.13 0.40
N ALA A 111 16.78 -8.35 0.33
CA ALA A 111 17.99 -8.65 -0.43
C ALA A 111 17.83 -8.29 -1.92
N GLY A 112 16.68 -8.60 -2.53
CA GLY A 112 16.33 -8.20 -3.90
C GLY A 112 16.21 -6.68 -4.10
N LEU A 113 15.99 -5.92 -3.02
CA LEU A 113 15.95 -4.45 -2.99
C LEU A 113 17.27 -3.83 -2.55
N ALA A 114 18.37 -4.60 -2.61
CA ALA A 114 19.74 -4.22 -2.31
C ALA A 114 20.06 -3.96 -0.82
N PHE A 115 19.25 -4.44 0.12
CA PHE A 115 19.64 -4.50 1.52
C PHE A 115 20.57 -5.68 1.77
N ARG A 116 21.61 -5.45 2.59
CA ARG A 116 22.50 -6.50 3.10
C ARG A 116 21.91 -7.08 4.39
N GLU A 117 22.34 -8.27 4.78
CA GLU A 117 21.89 -8.86 6.06
C GLU A 117 22.22 -7.98 7.26
N SER A 118 23.36 -7.29 7.23
CA SER A 118 23.76 -6.31 8.25
C SER A 118 22.80 -5.13 8.39
N ASP A 119 22.01 -4.83 7.35
CA ASP A 119 21.06 -3.71 7.38
C ASP A 119 19.73 -4.09 8.01
N PHE A 120 19.42 -5.38 8.14
CA PHE A 120 18.12 -5.84 8.61
C PHE A 120 17.78 -5.38 10.03
N GLN A 121 18.79 -5.29 10.88
CA GLN A 121 18.67 -4.85 12.28
C GLN A 121 18.89 -3.34 12.47
N ARG A 122 19.16 -2.60 11.39
CA ARG A 122 19.33 -1.14 11.48
C ARG A 122 17.98 -0.47 11.72
N SER A 123 17.97 0.54 12.59
CA SER A 123 16.81 1.39 12.78
C SER A 123 16.49 2.17 11.50
N THR A 124 15.22 2.21 11.13
CA THR A 124 14.73 2.95 9.97
C THR A 124 15.02 4.45 10.05
N LYS A 125 15.16 5.00 11.27
CA LYS A 125 15.55 6.39 11.51
C LYS A 125 16.94 6.74 10.98
N THR A 126 17.84 5.76 10.86
CA THR A 126 19.21 5.97 10.38
C THR A 126 19.33 5.91 8.86
N LEU A 127 18.23 5.62 8.17
CA LEU A 127 18.19 5.45 6.73
C LEU A 127 17.80 6.75 6.01
N SER A 128 18.27 6.91 4.78
CA SER A 128 17.73 7.94 3.90
C SER A 128 16.31 7.60 3.46
N GLY A 129 15.51 8.60 3.09
CA GLY A 129 14.12 8.41 2.67
C GLY A 129 13.95 7.37 1.54
N GLY A 130 14.90 7.31 0.59
CA GLY A 130 14.88 6.30 -0.47
C GLY A 130 15.06 4.87 0.04
N TRP A 131 15.86 4.66 1.09
CA TRP A 131 16.01 3.36 1.73
C TRP A 131 14.78 2.97 2.56
N VAL A 132 14.20 3.94 3.28
CA VAL A 132 12.92 3.73 3.98
C VAL A 132 11.82 3.33 2.99
N MET A 133 11.75 4.00 1.82
CA MET A 133 10.80 3.66 0.76
C MET A 133 10.96 2.21 0.27
N ARG A 134 12.21 1.75 0.08
CA ARG A 134 12.47 0.36 -0.33
C ARG A 134 12.01 -0.64 0.75
N ALA A 135 12.19 -0.31 2.02
CA ALA A 135 11.71 -1.16 3.13
C ALA A 135 10.17 -1.24 3.16
N HIS A 136 9.46 -0.11 2.94
CA HIS A 136 8.00 -0.11 2.76
C HIS A 136 7.56 -0.92 1.53
N LEU A 137 8.30 -0.82 0.42
CA LEU A 137 8.04 -1.63 -0.76
C LEU A 137 8.22 -3.13 -0.45
N ALA A 138 9.26 -3.49 0.31
CA ALA A 138 9.45 -4.88 0.77
C ALA A 138 8.25 -5.37 1.57
N ARG A 139 7.73 -4.56 2.49
CA ARG A 139 6.51 -4.84 3.26
C ARG A 139 5.33 -5.14 2.31
N LEU A 140 5.02 -4.25 1.38
CA LEU A 140 3.93 -4.44 0.44
C LEU A 140 4.07 -5.74 -0.38
N LEU A 141 5.26 -6.02 -0.89
CA LEU A 141 5.54 -7.23 -1.67
C LEU A 141 5.46 -8.50 -0.81
N ALA A 142 5.86 -8.44 0.46
CA ALA A 142 5.74 -9.55 1.38
C ALA A 142 4.28 -9.90 1.65
N TRP A 143 3.42 -8.91 1.82
CA TRP A 143 2.00 -9.09 2.13
C TRP A 143 1.14 -9.39 0.90
N CYS A 144 1.40 -8.75 -0.23
CA CYS A 144 0.58 -8.91 -1.44
C CYS A 144 0.58 -10.36 -1.98
N ARG A 145 1.65 -11.13 -1.78
CA ARG A 145 1.71 -12.55 -2.17
C ARG A 145 0.94 -13.50 -1.25
N ARG A 146 0.62 -13.10 -0.02
CA ARG A 146 -0.08 -13.95 0.94
C ARG A 146 -1.53 -14.27 0.53
N SER A 147 -2.19 -13.32 -0.12
CA SER A 147 -3.55 -13.53 -0.62
C SER A 147 -3.68 -14.58 -1.73
N ARG A 148 -2.56 -14.93 -2.40
CA ARG A 148 -2.55 -15.96 -3.46
C ARG A 148 -2.45 -17.39 -2.92
N ILE A 149 -1.77 -17.60 -1.80
CA ILE A 149 -1.48 -18.94 -1.26
C ILE A 149 -2.72 -19.57 -0.59
N ARG A 150 -3.64 -18.76 -0.07
CA ARG A 150 -4.86 -19.27 0.59
C ARG A 150 -5.93 -19.84 -0.35
N ARG A 151 -5.79 -19.73 -1.67
CA ARG A 151 -6.80 -20.22 -2.63
C ARG A 151 -6.58 -21.65 -3.08
N ASP A 152 -5.39 -22.20 -2.91
CA ASP A 152 -5.05 -23.52 -3.45
C ASP A 152 -5.16 -24.65 -2.42
N SER A 153 -5.60 -24.36 -1.19
CA SER A 153 -5.74 -25.34 -0.11
C SER A 153 -7.19 -25.68 0.26
N ALA A 154 -8.17 -25.24 -0.55
CA ALA A 154 -9.58 -25.59 -0.36
C ALA A 154 -10.14 -26.11 -1.70
N ALA A 155 -9.73 -27.31 -2.05
CA ALA A 155 -10.38 -28.19 -3.02
C ALA A 155 -10.42 -29.61 -2.45
#